data_701ca8544faf56170b84cfe8a66809d0
#
_entry.id   701ca8544faf56170b84cfe8a66809d0
#
_cell.length_a   1.000
_cell.length_b   1.000
_cell.length_c   1.000
_cell.angle_alpha   90.00
_cell.angle_beta   90.00
_cell.angle_gamma   90.00
#
_symmetry.space_group_name_H-M   'P 1'
#
loop_
_entity.id
_entity.type
_entity.pdbx_description
1 polymer ?
#
loop_
_entity_poly.entity_id
_entity_poly.type
_entity_poly.pdbx_seq_one_letter_code
_entity_poly.pdbx_strand_id
1 'polypeptide(L)'
;LKNRLNLLKIISIILLYTFFATGCTENENNKKKPKEYTHFYPSERITSDIDRHETVYVPVYSHVYTSDEKYELMGITLSVRNTDFKQNMWIKKISYYSTQGELLESYVSKSHELNPMASIDFVVDLNDIRGGSGANFIVEWEGSKTLSNPIIQAVMVNNSGNKAFSFITNGENLK
;
A
#
# COMPACT_ATOMS: atom_id res chain seq x y z
N LEU A 1 -25.61 -20.85 60.59
CA LEU A 1 -25.89 -21.22 59.17
C LEU A 1 -26.03 -19.97 58.29
N LYS A 2 -26.76 -18.95 58.73
CA LYS A 2 -27.06 -17.71 57.94
C LYS A 2 -25.79 -16.89 57.58
N ASN A 3 -24.77 -16.84 58.47
CA ASN A 3 -23.53 -16.12 58.20
C ASN A 3 -22.61 -16.81 57.16
N ARG A 4 -22.64 -18.13 57.10
CA ARG A 4 -21.86 -18.86 56.05
C ARG A 4 -22.45 -18.70 54.64
N LEU A 5 -23.78 -18.57 54.58
CA LEU A 5 -24.47 -18.37 53.30
C LEU A 5 -24.20 -16.97 52.70
N ASN A 6 -24.12 -15.96 53.56
CA ASN A 6 -23.75 -14.60 53.13
C ASN A 6 -22.27 -14.47 52.71
N LEU A 7 -21.38 -15.16 53.39
CA LEU A 7 -19.95 -15.18 53.03
C LEU A 7 -19.75 -15.82 51.63
N LEU A 8 -20.40 -16.93 51.34
CA LEU A 8 -20.35 -17.61 50.04
C LEU A 8 -20.94 -16.74 48.92
N LYS A 9 -21.97 -15.95 49.16
CA LYS A 9 -22.51 -15.01 48.17
C LYS A 9 -21.55 -13.87 47.88
N ILE A 10 -20.87 -13.33 48.90
CA ILE A 10 -19.89 -12.28 48.72
C ILE A 10 -18.66 -12.77 47.95
N ILE A 11 -18.16 -13.98 48.23
CA ILE A 11 -17.05 -14.60 47.52
C ILE A 11 -17.41 -14.84 46.04
N SER A 12 -18.65 -15.30 45.76
CA SER A 12 -19.13 -15.52 44.40
C SER A 12 -19.24 -14.22 43.59
N ILE A 13 -19.66 -13.12 44.23
CA ILE A 13 -19.75 -11.81 43.58
C ILE A 13 -18.35 -11.24 43.30
N ILE A 14 -17.38 -11.41 44.20
CA ILE A 14 -15.99 -10.98 44.01
C ILE A 14 -15.33 -11.81 42.88
N LEU A 15 -15.57 -13.12 42.80
CA LEU A 15 -15.07 -13.95 41.71
C LEU A 15 -15.65 -13.55 40.34
N LEU A 16 -16.89 -13.08 40.29
CA LEU A 16 -17.55 -12.65 39.06
C LEU A 16 -17.00 -11.31 38.58
N TYR A 17 -16.59 -10.41 39.50
CA TYR A 17 -15.99 -9.13 39.16
C TYR A 17 -14.53 -9.23 38.68
N THR A 18 -13.78 -10.24 39.12
CA THR A 18 -12.41 -10.46 38.64
C THR A 18 -12.33 -11.02 37.22
N PHE A 19 -13.43 -11.65 36.73
CA PHE A 19 -13.48 -12.18 35.36
C PHE A 19 -13.77 -11.12 34.30
N PHE A 20 -14.28 -9.94 34.68
CA PHE A 20 -14.57 -8.85 33.75
C PHE A 20 -13.42 -7.84 33.62
N ALA A 21 -12.34 -8.00 34.38
CA ALA A 21 -11.19 -7.06 34.36
C ALA A 21 -10.05 -7.49 33.47
N THR A 22 -10.16 -8.65 32.75
CA THR A 22 -9.25 -8.93 31.62
C THR A 22 -9.81 -8.30 30.36
N GLY A 23 -9.89 -6.97 30.37
CA GLY A 23 -10.04 -6.19 29.15
C GLY A 23 -8.85 -6.52 28.25
N CYS A 24 -9.12 -6.96 27.04
CA CYS A 24 -8.11 -7.01 25.97
C CYS A 24 -7.40 -5.66 25.93
N THR A 25 -6.19 -5.62 26.42
CA THR A 25 -5.26 -4.56 26.03
C THR A 25 -4.98 -4.82 24.56
N GLU A 26 -5.67 -4.11 23.67
CA GLU A 26 -5.26 -3.98 22.29
C GLU A 26 -3.81 -3.52 22.32
N ASN A 27 -2.95 -4.38 21.83
CA ASN A 27 -1.52 -4.14 21.74
C ASN A 27 -1.31 -3.13 20.60
N GLU A 28 -1.43 -1.83 20.90
CA GLU A 28 -1.26 -0.71 19.95
C GLU A 28 0.16 -0.63 19.34
N ASN A 29 1.02 -1.60 19.60
CA ASN A 29 2.42 -1.57 19.20
C ASN A 29 2.74 -2.32 17.89
N ASN A 30 1.75 -2.61 17.04
CA ASN A 30 2.02 -3.20 15.73
C ASN A 30 2.00 -2.15 14.60
N LYS A 31 2.45 -0.93 14.86
CA LYS A 31 2.91 -0.05 13.78
C LYS A 31 4.13 -0.73 13.17
N LYS A 32 3.92 -1.44 12.05
CA LYS A 32 5.03 -1.94 11.22
C LYS A 32 6.00 -0.78 11.03
N LYS A 33 7.23 -0.90 11.56
CA LYS A 33 8.29 0.06 11.27
C LYS A 33 8.38 0.18 9.74
N PRO A 34 8.52 1.40 9.19
CA PRO A 34 8.73 1.56 7.76
C PRO A 34 9.87 0.65 7.35
N LYS A 35 9.65 -0.16 6.32
CA LYS A 35 10.69 -1.05 5.81
C LYS A 35 11.77 -0.18 5.18
N GLU A 36 12.94 -0.16 5.78
CA GLU A 36 14.08 0.58 5.27
C GLU A 36 14.72 -0.22 4.14
N TYR A 37 14.81 0.39 2.97
CA TYR A 37 15.41 -0.23 1.79
C TYR A 37 16.77 0.42 1.51
N THR A 38 17.79 -0.37 1.36
CA THR A 38 19.15 0.12 1.03
C THR A 38 19.30 0.59 -0.42
N HIS A 39 18.37 0.22 -1.29
CA HIS A 39 18.32 0.56 -2.71
C HIS A 39 17.27 1.60 -3.07
N PHE A 40 16.50 2.07 -2.09
CA PHE A 40 15.47 3.09 -2.23
C PHE A 40 15.46 3.96 -0.97
N TYR A 41 16.02 5.15 -1.05
CA TYR A 41 16.27 6.01 0.11
C TYR A 41 15.97 7.48 -0.21
N PRO A 42 15.59 8.28 0.79
CA PRO A 42 15.40 9.71 0.60
C PRO A 42 16.68 10.35 0.05
N SER A 43 16.53 11.11 -1.03
CA SER A 43 17.64 11.80 -1.67
C SER A 43 17.31 13.28 -1.80
N GLU A 44 18.13 14.13 -1.17
CA GLU A 44 18.06 15.59 -1.34
C GLU A 44 19.00 16.08 -2.47
N ARG A 45 19.59 15.16 -3.22
CA ARG A 45 20.61 15.46 -4.19
C ARG A 45 20.03 16.24 -5.37
N ILE A 46 20.34 17.52 -5.43
CA ILE A 46 20.21 18.33 -6.65
C ILE A 46 21.37 17.90 -7.55
N THR A 47 21.10 17.00 -8.49
CA THR A 47 22.08 16.69 -9.54
C THR A 47 21.83 17.59 -10.73
N SER A 48 22.88 18.21 -11.25
CA SER A 48 22.85 19.04 -12.47
C SER A 48 22.46 18.26 -13.74
N ASP A 49 22.29 16.94 -13.61
CA ASP A 49 22.12 16.01 -14.74
C ASP A 49 20.71 15.43 -14.82
N ILE A 50 19.76 16.00 -14.06
CA ILE A 50 18.33 15.66 -14.18
C ILE A 50 17.70 16.60 -15.18
N ASP A 51 17.39 16.09 -16.36
CA ASP A 51 16.82 16.84 -17.48
C ASP A 51 15.63 16.13 -18.12
N ARG A 52 15.14 15.05 -17.48
CA ARG A 52 13.96 14.32 -17.85
C ARG A 52 13.02 14.17 -16.65
N HIS A 53 11.77 14.61 -16.81
CA HIS A 53 10.70 14.52 -15.81
C HIS A 53 9.47 13.91 -16.48
N GLU A 54 8.93 12.86 -15.89
CA GLU A 54 7.81 12.11 -16.44
C GLU A 54 6.74 11.89 -15.36
N THR A 55 5.50 11.93 -15.80
CA THR A 55 4.34 11.56 -14.99
C THR A 55 3.65 10.37 -15.64
N VAL A 56 3.46 9.32 -14.86
CA VAL A 56 2.89 8.04 -15.33
C VAL A 56 1.57 7.78 -14.62
N TYR A 57 0.53 7.54 -15.39
CA TYR A 57 -0.77 7.08 -14.91
C TYR A 57 -0.80 5.56 -14.95
N VAL A 58 -1.12 4.91 -13.84
CA VAL A 58 -1.23 3.45 -13.74
C VAL A 58 -2.65 3.10 -13.32
N PRO A 59 -3.49 2.58 -14.24
CA PRO A 59 -4.84 2.16 -13.87
C PRO A 59 -4.79 0.96 -12.94
N VAL A 60 -5.59 0.99 -11.87
CA VAL A 60 -5.72 -0.12 -10.92
C VAL A 60 -7.17 -0.31 -10.49
N TYR A 61 -7.45 -1.45 -9.88
CA TYR A 61 -8.79 -1.87 -9.51
C TYR A 61 -8.77 -2.43 -8.09
N SER A 62 -9.44 -1.79 -7.13
CA SER A 62 -9.61 -2.37 -5.79
C SER A 62 -10.68 -3.46 -5.79
N HIS A 63 -11.52 -3.48 -6.81
CA HIS A 63 -12.45 -4.55 -7.12
C HIS A 63 -12.80 -4.54 -8.62
N VAL A 64 -13.23 -5.67 -9.13
CA VAL A 64 -13.72 -5.82 -10.50
C VAL A 64 -15.12 -6.42 -10.49
N TYR A 65 -16.01 -5.88 -11.31
CA TYR A 65 -17.37 -6.39 -11.44
C TYR A 65 -17.40 -7.68 -12.25
N THR A 66 -18.13 -8.67 -11.75
CA THR A 66 -18.45 -9.92 -12.45
C THR A 66 -19.88 -9.93 -12.98
N SER A 67 -20.73 -9.03 -12.48
CA SER A 67 -22.05 -8.67 -12.98
C SER A 67 -22.43 -7.31 -12.39
N ASP A 68 -23.58 -6.74 -12.78
CA ASP A 68 -24.04 -5.43 -12.29
C ASP A 68 -24.11 -5.32 -10.74
N GLU A 69 -24.35 -6.46 -10.07
CA GLU A 69 -24.52 -6.50 -8.62
C GLU A 69 -23.39 -7.23 -7.87
N LYS A 70 -22.43 -7.82 -8.58
CA LYS A 70 -21.37 -8.65 -7.99
C LYS A 70 -19.99 -8.18 -8.39
N TYR A 71 -19.10 -8.13 -7.42
CA TYR A 71 -17.70 -7.80 -7.65
C TYR A 71 -16.77 -8.71 -6.84
N GLU A 72 -15.54 -8.79 -7.28
CA GLU A 72 -14.43 -9.49 -6.62
C GLU A 72 -13.39 -8.48 -6.15
N LEU A 73 -12.94 -8.63 -4.91
CA LEU A 73 -11.92 -7.76 -4.33
C LEU A 73 -10.54 -8.06 -4.90
N MET A 74 -9.70 -7.03 -5.01
CA MET A 74 -8.36 -7.14 -5.56
C MET A 74 -7.34 -6.53 -4.62
N GLY A 75 -6.34 -7.31 -4.22
CA GLY A 75 -5.10 -6.77 -3.68
C GLY A 75 -4.26 -6.20 -4.81
N ILE A 76 -3.68 -5.02 -4.62
CA ILE A 76 -2.93 -4.32 -5.66
C ILE A 76 -1.47 -4.22 -5.23
N THR A 77 -0.55 -4.52 -6.15
CA THR A 77 0.88 -4.22 -5.98
C THR A 77 1.33 -3.35 -7.14
N LEU A 78 1.61 -2.07 -6.86
CA LEU A 78 2.33 -1.20 -7.78
C LEU A 78 3.81 -1.54 -7.71
N SER A 79 4.45 -1.78 -8.87
CA SER A 79 5.88 -2.03 -8.98
C SER A 79 6.53 -0.96 -9.87
N VAL A 80 7.57 -0.32 -9.36
CA VAL A 80 8.38 0.66 -10.08
C VAL A 80 9.80 0.12 -10.19
N ARG A 81 10.30 -0.03 -11.42
CA ARG A 81 11.58 -0.69 -11.71
C ARG A 81 12.48 0.23 -12.51
N ASN A 82 13.64 0.52 -11.98
CA ASN A 82 14.72 1.12 -12.75
C ASN A 82 15.34 0.03 -13.64
N THR A 83 15.23 0.19 -14.95
CA THR A 83 15.76 -0.77 -15.93
C THR A 83 17.14 -0.39 -16.46
N ASP A 84 17.69 0.72 -15.98
CA ASP A 84 19.04 1.14 -16.36
C ASP A 84 20.10 0.34 -15.60
N PHE A 85 21.17 -0.04 -16.29
CA PHE A 85 22.27 -0.82 -15.71
C PHE A 85 23.25 0.02 -14.89
N LYS A 86 23.25 1.35 -15.07
CA LYS A 86 24.29 2.23 -14.55
C LYS A 86 23.79 3.48 -13.87
N GLN A 87 22.60 3.96 -14.26
CA GLN A 87 22.07 5.25 -13.82
C GLN A 87 21.00 5.07 -12.78
N ASN A 88 21.04 5.92 -11.77
CA ASN A 88 19.98 6.04 -10.79
C ASN A 88 18.76 6.76 -11.39
N MET A 89 17.60 6.45 -10.87
CA MET A 89 16.35 7.13 -11.15
C MET A 89 15.81 7.72 -9.83
N TRP A 90 15.09 8.84 -9.91
CA TRP A 90 14.47 9.46 -8.74
C TRP A 90 12.95 9.38 -8.85
N ILE A 91 12.32 8.84 -7.81
CA ILE A 91 10.87 8.85 -7.65
C ILE A 91 10.52 10.06 -6.81
N LYS A 92 9.80 11.01 -7.40
CA LYS A 92 9.43 12.28 -6.75
C LYS A 92 8.16 12.14 -5.93
N LYS A 93 7.21 11.38 -6.49
CA LYS A 93 5.90 11.25 -5.88
C LYS A 93 5.21 9.98 -6.33
N ILE A 94 4.50 9.34 -5.42
CA ILE A 94 3.56 8.26 -5.71
C ILE A 94 2.29 8.53 -4.94
N SER A 95 1.20 8.70 -5.66
CA SER A 95 -0.11 9.00 -5.11
C SER A 95 -1.15 8.01 -5.62
N TYR A 96 -2.04 7.57 -4.74
CA TYR A 96 -3.16 6.68 -5.03
C TYR A 96 -4.46 7.46 -5.00
N TYR A 97 -5.27 7.34 -6.05
CA TYR A 97 -6.53 8.06 -6.23
C TYR A 97 -7.71 7.11 -6.39
N SER A 98 -8.87 7.56 -5.92
CA SER A 98 -10.14 6.86 -6.11
C SER A 98 -10.68 7.01 -7.54
N THR A 99 -11.73 6.25 -7.85
CA THR A 99 -12.54 6.40 -9.08
C THR A 99 -13.09 7.82 -9.26
N GLN A 100 -13.33 8.56 -8.16
CA GLN A 100 -13.82 9.94 -8.18
C GLN A 100 -12.70 10.99 -8.34
N GLY A 101 -11.44 10.53 -8.39
CA GLY A 101 -10.27 11.41 -8.46
C GLY A 101 -9.83 11.99 -7.12
N GLU A 102 -10.30 11.44 -6.01
CA GLU A 102 -9.89 11.85 -4.68
C GLU A 102 -8.57 11.21 -4.30
N LEU A 103 -7.64 12.00 -3.74
CA LEU A 103 -6.38 11.48 -3.20
C LEU A 103 -6.65 10.64 -1.95
N LEU A 104 -6.34 9.36 -2.01
CA LEU A 104 -6.54 8.40 -0.90
C LEU A 104 -5.28 8.22 -0.06
N GLU A 105 -4.11 8.13 -0.72
CA GLU A 105 -2.83 7.86 -0.06
C GLU A 105 -1.68 8.51 -0.82
N SER A 106 -0.66 8.97 -0.08
CA SER A 106 0.61 9.46 -0.63
C SER A 106 1.73 8.57 -0.12
N TYR A 107 2.18 7.63 -0.94
CA TYR A 107 3.24 6.67 -0.60
C TYR A 107 4.62 7.30 -0.60
N VAL A 108 4.86 8.20 -1.57
CA VAL A 108 6.11 8.95 -1.70
C VAL A 108 5.75 10.42 -1.85
N SER A 109 6.21 11.26 -0.91
CA SER A 109 5.97 12.71 -0.89
C SER A 109 7.27 13.52 -0.94
N LYS A 110 8.42 12.84 -0.88
CA LYS A 110 9.76 13.42 -1.03
C LYS A 110 10.54 12.60 -2.02
N SER A 111 11.51 13.21 -2.68
CA SER A 111 12.35 12.52 -3.64
C SER A 111 13.10 11.35 -3.01
N HIS A 112 13.06 10.20 -3.66
CA HIS A 112 13.79 9.00 -3.31
C HIS A 112 14.59 8.51 -4.50
N GLU A 113 15.83 8.15 -4.25
CA GLU A 113 16.73 7.57 -5.24
C GLU A 113 16.51 6.05 -5.33
N LEU A 114 16.36 5.55 -6.54
CA LEU A 114 16.24 4.13 -6.86
C LEU A 114 17.45 3.70 -7.68
N ASN A 115 18.24 2.80 -7.11
CA ASN A 115 19.49 2.33 -7.72
C ASN A 115 19.28 1.66 -9.09
N PRO A 116 20.35 1.54 -9.91
CA PRO A 116 20.31 0.77 -11.15
C PRO A 116 19.80 -0.65 -10.93
N MET A 117 18.93 -1.13 -11.83
CA MET A 117 18.31 -2.46 -11.79
C MET A 117 17.49 -2.77 -10.53
N ALA A 118 17.27 -1.78 -9.65
CA ALA A 118 16.46 -1.95 -8.45
C ALA A 118 14.97 -1.76 -8.72
N SER A 119 14.16 -2.29 -7.80
CA SER A 119 12.70 -2.16 -7.81
C SER A 119 12.18 -1.77 -6.44
N ILE A 120 11.06 -1.07 -6.43
CA ILE A 120 10.28 -0.79 -5.22
C ILE A 120 8.81 -1.08 -5.47
N ASP A 121 8.13 -1.62 -4.47
CA ASP A 121 6.73 -2.01 -4.55
C ASP A 121 5.90 -1.32 -3.47
N PHE A 122 4.66 -0.96 -3.82
CA PHE A 122 3.65 -0.36 -2.95
C PHE A 122 2.37 -1.18 -3.02
N VAL A 123 1.81 -1.50 -1.85
CA VAL A 123 0.69 -2.43 -1.74
C VAL A 123 -0.55 -1.72 -1.22
N VAL A 124 -1.69 -1.94 -1.91
CA VAL A 124 -3.02 -1.67 -1.40
C VAL A 124 -3.63 -3.01 -0.98
N ASP A 125 -4.08 -3.07 0.28
CA ASP A 125 -4.65 -4.30 0.85
C ASP A 125 -5.92 -4.73 0.12
N LEU A 126 -6.15 -6.04 0.06
CA LEU A 126 -7.34 -6.66 -0.55
C LEU A 126 -8.66 -6.08 0.00
N ASN A 127 -8.68 -5.71 1.27
CA ASN A 127 -9.87 -5.17 1.94
C ASN A 127 -10.02 -3.65 1.80
N ASP A 128 -9.05 -2.98 1.19
CA ASP A 128 -9.12 -1.54 0.94
C ASP A 128 -9.89 -1.26 -0.37
N ILE A 129 -11.19 -1.10 -0.24
CA ILE A 129 -12.09 -0.85 -1.37
C ILE A 129 -12.25 0.63 -1.74
N ARG A 130 -11.57 1.55 -1.03
CA ARG A 130 -11.71 3.01 -1.23
C ARG A 130 -11.41 3.45 -2.65
N GLY A 131 -10.52 2.74 -3.34
CA GLY A 131 -10.13 3.07 -4.70
C GLY A 131 -11.27 2.93 -5.72
N GLY A 132 -12.05 1.88 -5.61
CA GLY A 132 -13.08 1.57 -6.59
C GLY A 132 -12.53 0.84 -7.83
N SER A 133 -13.40 0.68 -8.83
CA SER A 133 -13.06 -0.01 -10.09
C SER A 133 -12.35 0.88 -11.13
N GLY A 134 -12.19 2.17 -10.85
CA GLY A 134 -11.49 3.15 -11.71
C GLY A 134 -10.37 3.87 -10.97
N ALA A 135 -9.80 3.25 -9.94
CA ALA A 135 -8.68 3.79 -9.19
C ALA A 135 -7.40 3.89 -10.03
N ASN A 136 -6.46 4.70 -9.59
CA ASN A 136 -5.19 4.81 -10.27
C ASN A 136 -4.06 5.23 -9.34
N PHE A 137 -2.82 4.93 -9.75
CA PHE A 137 -1.64 5.59 -9.22
C PHE A 137 -1.14 6.66 -10.20
N ILE A 138 -0.66 7.76 -9.62
CA ILE A 138 0.18 8.72 -10.32
C ILE A 138 1.59 8.58 -9.79
N VAL A 139 2.52 8.27 -10.69
CA VAL A 139 3.95 8.14 -10.39
C VAL A 139 4.71 9.25 -11.11
N GLU A 140 5.34 10.13 -10.34
CA GLU A 140 6.21 11.18 -10.86
C GLU A 140 7.67 10.75 -10.64
N TRP A 141 8.43 10.68 -11.71
CA TRP A 141 9.84 10.32 -11.66
C TRP A 141 10.71 11.23 -12.53
N GLU A 142 11.98 11.22 -12.24
CA GLU A 142 12.96 12.04 -12.95
C GLU A 142 14.29 11.29 -13.12
N GLY A 143 15.07 11.72 -14.09
CA GLY A 143 16.41 11.18 -14.36
C GLY A 143 17.09 11.92 -15.50
N SER A 144 18.23 11.37 -15.94
CA SER A 144 18.92 11.84 -17.13
C SER A 144 18.13 11.51 -18.40
N LYS A 145 18.28 12.30 -19.47
CA LYS A 145 17.72 12.00 -20.80
C LYS A 145 18.15 10.64 -21.35
N THR A 146 19.32 10.17 -20.96
CA THR A 146 19.86 8.89 -21.39
C THR A 146 19.44 7.71 -20.51
N LEU A 147 18.71 7.97 -19.43
CA LEU A 147 18.18 6.92 -18.57
C LEU A 147 17.21 6.02 -19.35
N SER A 148 17.37 4.72 -19.22
CA SER A 148 16.45 3.73 -19.78
C SER A 148 15.03 3.94 -19.24
N ASN A 149 14.00 3.72 -20.07
CA ASN A 149 12.63 3.84 -19.63
C ASN A 149 12.33 2.88 -18.47
N PRO A 150 11.84 3.34 -17.33
CA PRO A 150 11.46 2.45 -16.25
C PRO A 150 10.26 1.58 -16.64
N ILE A 151 10.12 0.43 -15.98
CA ILE A 151 8.90 -0.36 -16.04
C ILE A 151 8.07 0.01 -14.80
N ILE A 152 6.89 0.58 -15.04
CA ILE A 152 5.93 0.96 -14.01
C ILE A 152 4.63 0.26 -14.31
N GLN A 153 4.23 -0.68 -13.43
CA GLN A 153 3.07 -1.52 -13.65
C GLN A 153 2.41 -1.90 -12.33
N ALA A 154 1.16 -2.30 -12.38
CA ALA A 154 0.45 -2.83 -11.22
C ALA A 154 -0.05 -4.24 -11.48
N VAL A 155 0.06 -5.09 -10.47
CA VAL A 155 -0.50 -6.45 -10.46
C VAL A 155 -1.69 -6.44 -9.51
N MET A 156 -2.86 -6.86 -10.01
CA MET A 156 -4.05 -7.10 -9.22
C MET A 156 -4.21 -8.60 -8.99
N VAL A 157 -4.48 -8.99 -7.74
CA VAL A 157 -4.64 -10.39 -7.35
C VAL A 157 -5.90 -10.56 -6.52
N ASN A 158 -6.75 -11.49 -6.90
CA ASN A 158 -7.80 -12.04 -6.06
C ASN A 158 -7.41 -13.47 -5.65
N ASN A 159 -7.51 -13.78 -4.36
CA ASN A 159 -7.25 -15.12 -3.83
C ASN A 159 -8.39 -15.60 -2.91
N SER A 160 -9.60 -15.10 -3.11
CA SER A 160 -10.76 -15.44 -2.30
C SER A 160 -11.34 -16.81 -2.67
N GLY A 161 -11.50 -17.66 -1.67
CA GLY A 161 -12.11 -18.99 -1.83
C GLY A 161 -11.26 -19.96 -2.66
N ASN A 162 -11.94 -20.76 -3.50
CA ASN A 162 -11.29 -21.82 -4.31
C ASN A 162 -10.86 -21.34 -5.71
N LYS A 163 -11.02 -20.06 -6.02
CA LYS A 163 -10.64 -19.47 -7.30
C LYS A 163 -9.70 -18.31 -7.06
N ALA A 164 -8.56 -18.34 -7.73
CA ALA A 164 -7.64 -17.22 -7.74
C ALA A 164 -7.45 -16.76 -9.19
N PHE A 165 -7.35 -15.45 -9.38
CA PHE A 165 -6.98 -14.87 -10.67
C PHE A 165 -6.16 -13.61 -10.43
N SER A 166 -5.41 -13.24 -11.44
CA SER A 166 -4.61 -12.02 -11.43
C SER A 166 -4.50 -11.44 -12.83
N PHE A 167 -4.24 -10.14 -12.89
CA PHE A 167 -3.91 -9.46 -14.14
C PHE A 167 -2.97 -8.29 -13.86
N ILE A 168 -2.37 -7.78 -14.92
CA ILE A 168 -1.40 -6.69 -14.87
C ILE A 168 -1.93 -5.52 -15.69
N THR A 169 -1.69 -4.31 -15.21
CA THR A 169 -1.85 -3.06 -15.95
C THR A 169 -0.50 -2.37 -16.08
N ASN A 170 -0.27 -1.72 -17.21
CA ASN A 170 0.94 -0.94 -17.45
C ASN A 170 0.65 0.54 -17.25
N GLY A 171 1.69 1.25 -16.80
CA GLY A 171 1.65 2.70 -16.72
C GLY A 171 1.77 3.34 -18.10
N GLU A 172 1.03 4.43 -18.30
CA GLU A 172 1.04 5.27 -19.49
C GLU A 172 1.56 6.65 -19.15
N ASN A 173 2.53 7.15 -19.94
CA ASN A 173 3.07 8.49 -19.76
C ASN A 173 1.99 9.54 -20.08
N LEU A 174 1.77 10.45 -19.14
CA LEU A 174 0.92 11.62 -19.37
C LEU A 174 1.74 12.68 -20.12
N LYS A 175 1.10 13.30 -21.10
CA LYS A 175 1.70 14.38 -21.91
C LYS A 175 1.62 15.72 -21.19
#